data_02393930d5e73d52e9c26287ce88ba16
#
_entry.id   02393930d5e73d52e9c26287ce88ba16
#
_cell.length_a   1.000
_cell.length_b   1.000
_cell.length_c   1.000
_cell.angle_alpha   90.00
_cell.angle_beta   90.00
_cell.angle_gamma   90.00
#
_symmetry.space_group_name_H-M   'P 1'
#
loop_
_entity.id
_entity.type
_entity.pdbx_description
1 polymer ?
#
loop_
_entity_poly.entity_id
_entity_poly.type
_entity_poly.pdbx_seq_one_letter_code
_entity_poly.pdbx_strand_id
1 'polypeptide(L)'
;GFMKIHIVAVLFCVLGAVPAHAERFIDLTHPFDDSTIFWPTAETFHLEKVFEGQTDKGYFYAANQFCTAEHGGTHVDAPIHFAEGKNTVDRIPLDQLMGPAGVIDVSTACATDRDHQVSVADFAAWEKTNGRLPDGVIVLLRTGFGAFWPDREKYMGTAERGDAAGA
;
A
#
# COMPACT_ATOMS: atom_id res chain seq x y z
N GLY A 1 73.75 -14.25 28.63
CA GLY A 1 72.51 -14.79 28.15
C GLY A 1 71.57 -13.67 27.82
N PHE A 2 71.24 -13.46 26.50
CA PHE A 2 70.28 -12.43 26.04
C PHE A 2 68.88 -13.03 26.13
N MET A 3 68.02 -12.39 26.91
CA MET A 3 66.60 -12.69 27.05
C MET A 3 65.82 -12.08 25.90
N LYS A 4 65.27 -12.96 25.02
CA LYS A 4 64.39 -12.52 23.91
C LYS A 4 62.98 -12.25 24.44
N ILE A 5 62.58 -10.98 24.44
CA ILE A 5 61.21 -10.57 24.75
C ILE A 5 60.39 -10.77 23.48
N HIS A 6 59.39 -11.70 23.55
CA HIS A 6 58.39 -11.87 22.50
C HIS A 6 57.24 -10.93 22.81
N ILE A 7 57.06 -9.92 21.97
CA ILE A 7 55.87 -9.05 21.99
C ILE A 7 54.77 -9.79 21.22
N VAL A 8 53.76 -10.25 21.95
CA VAL A 8 52.51 -10.77 21.34
C VAL A 8 51.60 -9.56 21.12
N ALA A 9 51.45 -9.19 19.84
CA ALA A 9 50.47 -8.17 19.47
C ALA A 9 49.06 -8.82 19.45
N VAL A 10 48.25 -8.46 20.41
CA VAL A 10 46.82 -8.86 20.44
C VAL A 10 46.06 -7.87 19.53
N LEU A 11 45.68 -8.37 18.35
CA LEU A 11 44.83 -7.62 17.42
C LEU A 11 43.37 -7.64 17.93
N PHE A 12 42.89 -6.54 18.51
CA PHE A 12 41.51 -6.36 18.86
C PHE A 12 40.69 -6.08 17.59
N CYS A 13 39.99 -7.08 17.07
CA CYS A 13 38.94 -6.89 16.08
C CYS A 13 37.77 -6.21 16.77
N VAL A 14 37.64 -4.90 16.62
CA VAL A 14 36.40 -4.19 16.96
C VAL A 14 35.38 -4.55 15.87
N LEU A 15 34.54 -5.55 16.13
CA LEU A 15 33.33 -5.82 15.37
C LEU A 15 32.39 -4.64 15.62
N GLY A 16 32.40 -3.68 14.71
CA GLY A 16 31.40 -2.62 14.69
C GLY A 16 30.02 -3.25 14.54
N ALA A 17 29.21 -3.17 15.59
CA ALA A 17 27.80 -3.53 15.51
C ALA A 17 27.14 -2.57 14.51
N VAL A 18 26.82 -3.04 13.31
CA VAL A 18 25.95 -2.32 12.39
C VAL A 18 24.59 -2.25 13.07
N PRO A 19 24.04 -1.06 13.34
CA PRO A 19 22.72 -0.97 13.93
C PRO A 19 21.74 -1.66 12.96
N ALA A 20 21.09 -2.72 13.42
CA ALA A 20 19.99 -3.32 12.72
C ALA A 20 18.88 -2.26 12.67
N HIS A 21 18.66 -1.64 11.52
CA HIS A 21 17.48 -0.82 11.31
C HIS A 21 16.28 -1.76 11.40
N ALA A 22 15.51 -1.61 12.46
CA ALA A 22 14.24 -2.31 12.57
C ALA A 22 13.38 -1.86 11.38
N GLU A 23 12.95 -2.79 10.54
CA GLU A 23 12.00 -2.50 9.48
C GLU A 23 10.74 -1.92 10.11
N ARG A 24 10.33 -0.74 9.65
CA ARG A 24 9.14 -0.06 10.15
C ARG A 24 7.99 -0.34 9.20
N PHE A 25 6.99 -1.04 9.69
CA PHE A 25 5.71 -1.15 8.98
C PHE A 25 4.91 0.13 9.17
N ILE A 26 4.38 0.64 8.07
CA ILE A 26 3.51 1.82 8.05
C ILE A 26 2.19 1.36 7.45
N ASP A 27 1.12 1.42 8.25
CA ASP A 27 -0.22 1.15 7.79
C ASP A 27 -0.76 2.37 7.03
N LEU A 28 -1.04 2.19 5.75
CA LEU A 28 -1.60 3.20 4.86
C LEU A 28 -3.05 2.86 4.46
N THR A 29 -3.66 1.87 5.13
CA THR A 29 -5.00 1.41 4.77
C THR A 29 -6.08 2.33 5.31
N HIS A 30 -7.16 2.44 4.54
CA HIS A 30 -8.44 2.94 5.05
C HIS A 30 -9.28 1.75 5.52
N PRO A 31 -10.06 1.87 6.61
CA PRO A 31 -10.98 0.82 7.03
C PRO A 31 -12.03 0.56 5.96
N PHE A 32 -12.53 -0.70 5.92
CA PHE A 32 -13.70 -1.05 5.11
C PHE A 32 -14.95 -0.90 5.96
N ASP A 33 -15.81 0.04 5.56
CA ASP A 33 -17.10 0.32 6.19
C ASP A 33 -18.07 0.93 5.16
N ASP A 34 -19.21 1.41 5.62
CA ASP A 34 -20.24 2.02 4.77
C ASP A 34 -19.78 3.30 4.06
N SER A 35 -18.67 3.91 4.51
CA SER A 35 -18.06 5.10 3.89
C SER A 35 -17.02 4.76 2.82
N THR A 36 -16.65 3.49 2.68
CA THR A 36 -15.65 3.04 1.69
C THR A 36 -16.10 3.41 0.28
N ILE A 37 -15.21 4.08 -0.44
CA ILE A 37 -15.49 4.54 -1.80
C ILE A 37 -15.15 3.41 -2.78
N PHE A 38 -16.13 3.08 -3.61
CA PHE A 38 -16.02 2.13 -4.72
C PHE A 38 -16.26 2.85 -6.04
N TRP A 39 -15.85 2.23 -7.14
CA TRP A 39 -16.18 2.69 -8.47
C TRP A 39 -17.70 2.87 -8.62
N PRO A 40 -18.18 3.85 -9.41
CA PRO A 40 -19.60 4.19 -9.46
C PRO A 40 -20.54 3.02 -9.80
N THR A 41 -20.10 2.08 -10.62
CA THR A 41 -20.89 0.90 -11.05
C THR A 41 -20.71 -0.33 -10.16
N ALA A 42 -19.78 -0.29 -9.18
CA ALA A 42 -19.47 -1.44 -8.36
C ALA A 42 -20.36 -1.53 -7.11
N GLU A 43 -20.59 -2.76 -6.65
CA GLU A 43 -21.22 -3.01 -5.35
C GLU A 43 -20.34 -2.49 -4.22
N THR A 44 -20.98 -1.89 -3.23
CA THR A 44 -20.27 -1.36 -2.06
C THR A 44 -20.00 -2.45 -1.03
N PHE A 45 -19.18 -2.12 -0.02
CA PHE A 45 -19.00 -2.98 1.13
C PHE A 45 -20.30 -3.11 1.92
N HIS A 46 -20.64 -4.33 2.26
CA HIS A 46 -21.79 -4.66 3.09
C HIS A 46 -21.39 -5.67 4.16
N LEU A 47 -21.55 -5.27 5.44
CA LEU A 47 -21.29 -6.12 6.59
C LEU A 47 -22.61 -6.60 7.19
N GLU A 48 -22.80 -7.90 7.29
CA GLU A 48 -23.95 -8.52 7.94
C GLU A 48 -23.52 -9.14 9.26
N LYS A 49 -24.19 -8.74 10.35
CA LYS A 49 -24.00 -9.37 11.65
C LYS A 49 -24.75 -10.69 11.69
N VAL A 50 -24.03 -11.80 11.74
CA VAL A 50 -24.61 -13.15 11.81
C VAL A 50 -24.99 -13.50 13.25
N PHE A 51 -24.09 -13.20 14.19
CA PHE A 51 -24.33 -13.45 15.62
C PHE A 51 -23.42 -12.56 16.47
N GLU A 52 -23.94 -12.11 17.61
CA GLU A 52 -23.15 -11.45 18.64
C GLU A 52 -23.85 -11.61 20.00
N GLY A 53 -23.26 -12.36 20.93
CA GLY A 53 -23.82 -12.58 22.25
C GLY A 53 -23.26 -13.78 23.00
N GLN A 54 -23.88 -14.07 24.14
CA GLN A 54 -23.61 -15.29 24.90
C GLN A 54 -24.29 -16.48 24.22
N THR A 55 -23.53 -17.57 24.05
CA THR A 55 -24.10 -18.83 23.55
C THR A 55 -24.75 -19.62 24.68
N ASP A 56 -25.58 -20.59 24.32
CA ASP A 56 -26.19 -21.53 25.28
C ASP A 56 -25.15 -22.35 26.09
N LYS A 57 -23.90 -22.38 25.61
CA LYS A 57 -22.76 -23.04 26.26
C LYS A 57 -21.97 -22.12 27.20
N GLY A 58 -22.42 -20.86 27.38
CA GLY A 58 -21.86 -19.92 28.35
C GLY A 58 -20.57 -19.20 27.91
N TYR A 59 -20.23 -19.19 26.62
CA TYR A 59 -19.16 -18.33 26.09
C TYR A 59 -19.72 -17.27 25.15
N PHE A 60 -19.03 -16.12 25.10
CA PHE A 60 -19.34 -15.06 24.13
C PHE A 60 -18.86 -15.46 22.74
N TYR A 61 -19.68 -15.22 21.74
CA TYR A 61 -19.35 -15.43 20.33
C TYR A 61 -19.81 -14.23 19.49
N ALA A 62 -18.98 -13.81 18.55
CA ALA A 62 -19.35 -12.82 17.55
C ALA A 62 -18.87 -13.30 16.17
N ALA A 63 -19.73 -13.22 15.18
CA ALA A 63 -19.45 -13.57 13.80
C ALA A 63 -20.23 -12.68 12.85
N ASN A 64 -19.55 -12.24 11.82
CA ASN A 64 -20.13 -11.47 10.73
C ASN A 64 -19.81 -12.14 9.41
N GLN A 65 -20.55 -11.75 8.38
CA GLN A 65 -20.17 -12.00 6.98
C GLN A 65 -20.17 -10.67 6.24
N PHE A 66 -19.44 -10.61 5.13
CA PHE A 66 -19.41 -9.41 4.31
C PHE A 66 -19.41 -9.76 2.82
N CYS A 67 -19.92 -8.84 2.04
CA CYS A 67 -19.86 -8.84 0.58
C CYS A 67 -19.28 -7.50 0.12
N THR A 68 -18.45 -7.55 -0.91
CA THR A 68 -17.85 -6.35 -1.50
C THR A 68 -17.35 -6.64 -2.92
N ALA A 69 -17.27 -5.63 -3.77
CA ALA A 69 -16.49 -5.73 -4.99
C ALA A 69 -14.99 -5.85 -4.66
N GLU A 70 -14.21 -6.52 -5.50
CA GLU A 70 -12.75 -6.66 -5.30
C GLU A 70 -12.02 -5.32 -5.39
N HIS A 71 -12.49 -4.42 -6.26
CA HIS A 71 -11.85 -3.14 -6.56
C HIS A 71 -12.57 -1.99 -5.88
N GLY A 72 -12.09 -1.59 -4.72
CA GLY A 72 -12.59 -0.47 -3.94
C GLY A 72 -11.87 -0.35 -2.61
N GLY A 73 -11.82 0.84 -2.03
CA GLY A 73 -11.06 1.08 -0.81
C GLY A 73 -9.56 0.81 -0.99
N THR A 74 -8.91 0.35 0.06
CA THR A 74 -7.50 -0.08 -0.01
C THR A 74 -7.43 -1.53 -0.45
N HIS A 75 -6.96 -1.78 -1.67
CA HIS A 75 -6.95 -3.11 -2.28
C HIS A 75 -5.73 -3.30 -3.18
N VAL A 76 -5.55 -4.50 -3.70
CA VAL A 76 -4.56 -4.84 -4.72
C VAL A 76 -5.28 -5.28 -6.00
N ASP A 77 -4.84 -4.76 -7.14
CA ASP A 77 -5.26 -5.23 -8.44
C ASP A 77 -4.40 -6.41 -8.87
N ALA A 78 -5.00 -7.59 -9.00
CA ALA A 78 -4.28 -8.71 -9.57
C ALA A 78 -4.02 -8.48 -11.07
N PRO A 79 -2.89 -8.99 -11.62
CA PRO A 79 -2.56 -8.80 -13.04
C PRO A 79 -3.65 -9.21 -14.02
N ILE A 80 -4.50 -10.17 -13.64
CA ILE A 80 -5.62 -10.61 -14.47
C ILE A 80 -6.70 -9.55 -14.66
N HIS A 81 -6.76 -8.54 -13.78
CA HIS A 81 -7.82 -7.53 -13.83
C HIS A 81 -7.93 -6.84 -15.21
N PHE A 82 -6.78 -6.52 -15.82
CA PHE A 82 -6.73 -5.93 -17.17
C PHE A 82 -5.92 -6.74 -18.17
N ALA A 83 -5.43 -7.95 -17.82
CA ALA A 83 -4.59 -8.75 -18.69
C ALA A 83 -4.99 -10.23 -18.68
N GLU A 84 -5.68 -10.66 -19.75
CA GLU A 84 -6.13 -12.03 -19.92
C GLU A 84 -5.00 -13.05 -19.72
N GLY A 85 -5.28 -14.12 -18.97
CA GLY A 85 -4.35 -15.21 -18.70
C GLY A 85 -3.21 -14.87 -17.74
N LYS A 86 -3.21 -13.69 -17.10
CA LYS A 86 -2.27 -13.33 -16.07
C LYS A 86 -2.69 -13.84 -14.69
N ASN A 87 -1.82 -13.66 -13.70
CA ASN A 87 -2.03 -14.17 -12.35
C ASN A 87 -3.24 -13.56 -11.67
N THR A 88 -4.02 -14.41 -11.01
CA THR A 88 -5.00 -14.04 -9.99
C THR A 88 -4.29 -13.66 -8.68
N VAL A 89 -4.99 -13.05 -7.73
CA VAL A 89 -4.40 -12.55 -6.48
C VAL A 89 -3.72 -13.65 -5.66
N ASP A 90 -4.30 -14.86 -5.65
CA ASP A 90 -3.75 -16.04 -4.95
C ASP A 90 -2.44 -16.56 -5.56
N ARG A 91 -2.08 -16.10 -6.74
CA ARG A 91 -0.86 -16.47 -7.46
C ARG A 91 0.22 -15.37 -7.49
N ILE A 92 -0.01 -14.26 -6.83
CA ILE A 92 1.01 -13.23 -6.67
C ILE A 92 1.99 -13.70 -5.57
N PRO A 93 3.29 -13.87 -5.87
CA PRO A 93 4.28 -14.19 -4.84
C PRO A 93 4.34 -13.09 -3.76
N LEU A 94 4.37 -13.47 -2.48
CA LEU A 94 4.36 -12.52 -1.36
C LEU A 94 5.57 -11.58 -1.36
N ASP A 95 6.70 -12.02 -1.86
CA ASP A 95 7.91 -11.21 -2.01
C ASP A 95 7.77 -10.06 -3.01
N GLN A 96 6.78 -10.13 -3.91
CA GLN A 96 6.41 -9.01 -4.79
C GLN A 96 5.52 -7.96 -4.11
N LEU A 97 4.95 -8.28 -2.96
CA LEU A 97 4.06 -7.39 -2.20
C LEU A 97 4.79 -6.69 -1.04
N MET A 98 6.07 -6.96 -0.86
CA MET A 98 6.90 -6.36 0.20
C MET A 98 8.22 -5.91 -0.39
N GLY A 99 8.67 -4.72 0.01
CA GLY A 99 9.95 -4.20 -0.45
C GLY A 99 10.17 -2.74 -0.05
N PRO A 100 11.35 -2.20 -0.38
CA PRO A 100 11.59 -0.77 -0.27
C PRO A 100 10.57 0.01 -1.09
N ALA A 101 10.18 1.20 -0.62
CA ALA A 101 9.22 2.04 -1.32
C ALA A 101 9.81 3.40 -1.66
N GLY A 102 9.48 3.90 -2.86
CA GLY A 102 9.78 5.27 -3.29
C GLY A 102 8.48 6.05 -3.50
N VAL A 103 8.36 7.24 -2.89
CA VAL A 103 7.19 8.10 -3.05
C VAL A 103 7.45 9.13 -4.14
N ILE A 104 6.70 9.07 -5.23
CA ILE A 104 6.69 10.08 -6.30
C ILE A 104 5.49 10.99 -6.09
N ASP A 105 5.75 12.23 -5.71
CA ASP A 105 4.72 13.22 -5.41
C ASP A 105 4.35 14.03 -6.65
N VAL A 106 3.15 13.80 -7.17
CA VAL A 106 2.54 14.53 -8.30
C VAL A 106 1.36 15.36 -7.85
N SER A 107 1.19 15.56 -6.54
CA SER A 107 0.02 16.27 -5.99
C SER A 107 -0.17 17.68 -6.49
N THR A 108 0.91 18.40 -6.79
CA THR A 108 0.84 19.76 -7.37
C THR A 108 0.28 19.72 -8.80
N ALA A 109 0.70 18.76 -9.62
CA ALA A 109 0.17 18.59 -10.97
C ALA A 109 -1.32 18.20 -10.91
N CYS A 110 -1.68 17.23 -10.07
CA CYS A 110 -3.07 16.80 -9.87
C CYS A 110 -3.98 17.91 -9.29
N ALA A 111 -3.44 18.81 -8.49
CA ALA A 111 -4.21 19.96 -7.99
C ALA A 111 -4.52 20.99 -9.08
N THR A 112 -3.67 21.08 -10.12
CA THR A 112 -3.84 21.98 -11.27
C THR A 112 -4.70 21.34 -12.35
N ASP A 113 -4.47 20.06 -12.61
CA ASP A 113 -5.20 19.23 -13.56
C ASP A 113 -5.62 17.93 -12.88
N ARG A 114 -6.92 17.79 -12.62
CA ARG A 114 -7.47 16.64 -11.93
C ARG A 114 -7.27 15.33 -12.70
N ASP A 115 -7.20 15.42 -14.02
CA ASP A 115 -7.02 14.29 -14.93
C ASP A 115 -5.54 14.12 -15.35
N HIS A 116 -4.62 14.69 -14.56
CA HIS A 116 -3.18 14.57 -14.81
C HIS A 116 -2.76 13.10 -14.97
N GLN A 117 -2.22 12.79 -16.14
CA GLN A 117 -1.66 11.48 -16.44
C GLN A 117 -0.18 11.45 -16.06
N VAL A 118 0.14 10.62 -15.08
CA VAL A 118 1.54 10.45 -14.63
C VAL A 118 2.39 9.92 -15.78
N SER A 119 3.47 10.62 -16.05
CA SER A 119 4.32 10.41 -17.23
C SER A 119 5.74 10.02 -16.85
N VAL A 120 6.51 9.57 -17.84
CA VAL A 120 7.96 9.33 -17.69
C VAL A 120 8.70 10.59 -17.22
N ALA A 121 8.19 11.79 -17.58
CA ALA A 121 8.81 13.05 -17.16
C ALA A 121 8.67 13.29 -15.65
N ASP A 122 7.58 12.84 -15.02
CA ASP A 122 7.39 12.93 -13.57
C ASP A 122 8.42 12.05 -12.84
N PHE A 123 8.63 10.82 -13.33
CA PHE A 123 9.67 9.93 -12.82
C PHE A 123 11.07 10.50 -13.00
N ALA A 124 11.40 11.01 -14.20
CA ALA A 124 12.69 11.60 -14.49
C ALA A 124 12.97 12.84 -13.61
N ALA A 125 11.96 13.67 -13.36
CA ALA A 125 12.08 14.81 -12.45
C ALA A 125 12.37 14.37 -11.02
N TRP A 126 11.71 13.33 -10.55
CA TRP A 126 11.96 12.75 -9.23
C TRP A 126 13.38 12.16 -9.14
N GLU A 127 13.81 11.36 -10.13
CA GLU A 127 15.15 10.75 -10.15
C GLU A 127 16.28 11.79 -10.19
N LYS A 128 16.06 12.91 -10.86
CA LYS A 128 17.03 14.01 -10.90
C LYS A 128 17.37 14.53 -9.50
N THR A 129 16.41 14.49 -8.58
CA THR A 129 16.56 15.03 -7.22
C THR A 129 16.95 13.94 -6.22
N ASN A 130 16.45 12.72 -6.39
CA ASN A 130 16.54 11.65 -5.40
C ASN A 130 17.48 10.51 -5.81
N GLY A 131 17.98 10.54 -7.04
CA GLY A 131 18.73 9.43 -7.63
C GLY A 131 17.81 8.41 -8.32
N ARG A 132 18.42 7.49 -9.06
CA ARG A 132 17.69 6.46 -9.80
C ARG A 132 16.84 5.59 -8.85
N LEU A 133 15.60 5.30 -9.26
CA LEU A 133 14.77 4.32 -8.59
C LEU A 133 15.43 2.94 -8.61
N PRO A 134 15.60 2.28 -7.46
CA PRO A 134 16.17 0.93 -7.42
C PRO A 134 15.28 -0.08 -8.14
N ASP A 135 15.89 -1.11 -8.70
CA ASP A 135 15.16 -2.24 -9.27
C ASP A 135 14.40 -2.97 -8.15
N GLY A 136 13.14 -3.34 -8.40
CA GLY A 136 12.27 -4.01 -7.42
C GLY A 136 11.68 -3.11 -6.33
N VAL A 137 11.86 -1.78 -6.42
CA VAL A 137 11.23 -0.84 -5.50
C VAL A 137 9.72 -0.77 -5.74
N ILE A 138 8.94 -0.67 -4.67
CA ILE A 138 7.51 -0.35 -4.74
C ILE A 138 7.36 1.16 -4.94
N VAL A 139 6.73 1.55 -6.04
CA VAL A 139 6.49 2.97 -6.33
C VAL A 139 5.12 3.39 -5.78
N LEU A 140 5.12 4.39 -4.91
CA LEU A 140 3.91 5.00 -4.39
C LEU A 140 3.70 6.36 -5.07
N LEU A 141 2.63 6.49 -5.85
CA LEU A 141 2.23 7.75 -6.48
C LEU A 141 1.37 8.56 -5.51
N ARG A 142 1.86 9.71 -5.07
CA ARG A 142 1.11 10.62 -4.21
C ARG A 142 0.40 11.66 -5.08
N THR A 143 -0.90 11.45 -5.32
CA THR A 143 -1.73 12.38 -6.11
C THR A 143 -2.34 13.51 -5.28
N GLY A 144 -2.42 13.33 -3.96
CA GLY A 144 -3.08 14.28 -3.06
C GLY A 144 -4.57 14.00 -2.85
N PHE A 145 -5.21 13.15 -3.65
CA PHE A 145 -6.65 12.88 -3.55
C PHE A 145 -7.04 12.19 -2.24
N GLY A 146 -6.13 11.48 -1.59
CA GLY A 146 -6.37 10.90 -0.27
C GLY A 146 -6.83 11.91 0.79
N ALA A 147 -6.54 13.21 0.62
CA ALA A 147 -7.04 14.27 1.50
C ALA A 147 -8.56 14.47 1.42
N PHE A 148 -9.21 13.95 0.39
CA PHE A 148 -10.66 14.04 0.21
C PHE A 148 -11.41 12.84 0.77
N TRP A 149 -10.71 11.78 1.16
CA TRP A 149 -11.32 10.61 1.75
C TRP A 149 -11.97 10.92 3.12
N PRO A 150 -13.19 10.47 3.44
CA PRO A 150 -14.10 9.64 2.63
C PRO A 150 -15.19 10.44 1.87
N ASP A 151 -14.95 11.71 1.56
CA ASP A 151 -15.89 12.53 0.77
C ASP A 151 -15.89 12.05 -0.68
N ARG A 152 -16.90 11.24 -1.03
CA ARG A 152 -16.99 10.59 -2.34
C ARG A 152 -16.97 11.59 -3.50
N GLU A 153 -17.75 12.66 -3.41
CA GLU A 153 -17.87 13.64 -4.50
C GLU A 153 -16.53 14.32 -4.78
N LYS A 154 -15.83 14.73 -3.72
CA LYS A 154 -14.50 15.33 -3.87
C LYS A 154 -13.46 14.32 -4.32
N TYR A 155 -13.53 13.07 -3.82
CA TYR A 155 -12.56 12.03 -4.16
C TYR A 155 -12.70 11.56 -5.60
N MET A 156 -13.92 11.21 -6.04
CA MET A 156 -14.22 10.69 -7.37
C MET A 156 -14.46 11.77 -8.42
N GLY A 157 -14.77 13.01 -8.01
CA GLY A 157 -15.17 14.08 -8.92
C GLY A 157 -16.66 14.05 -9.31
N THR A 158 -17.41 13.06 -8.80
CA THR A 158 -18.84 12.94 -9.03
C THR A 158 -19.53 12.31 -7.82
N ALA A 159 -20.75 12.77 -7.52
CA ALA A 159 -21.64 12.14 -6.54
C ALA A 159 -22.48 11.00 -7.15
N GLU A 160 -22.56 10.93 -8.47
CA GLU A 160 -23.39 9.97 -9.17
C GLU A 160 -22.86 8.55 -9.08
N ARG A 161 -23.75 7.58 -9.30
CA ARG A 161 -23.48 6.14 -9.30
C ARG A 161 -24.09 5.49 -10.53
N GLY A 162 -23.60 4.28 -10.84
CA GLY A 162 -24.02 3.55 -12.02
C GLY A 162 -23.55 4.24 -13.31
N ASP A 163 -24.22 3.94 -14.39
CA ASP A 163 -23.86 4.44 -15.73
C ASP A 163 -23.97 5.96 -15.85
N ALA A 164 -24.76 6.62 -14.98
CA ALA A 164 -24.89 8.09 -14.94
C ALA A 164 -23.61 8.80 -14.52
N ALA A 165 -22.67 8.10 -13.86
CA ALA A 165 -21.40 8.67 -13.44
C ALA A 165 -20.42 8.95 -14.60
N GLY A 166 -20.75 8.53 -15.82
CA GLY A 166 -19.91 8.73 -17.00
C GLY A 166 -18.57 8.00 -16.95
N ALA A 167 -18.51 6.93 -16.18
CA ALA A 167 -17.32 6.11 -15.96
C ALA A 167 -17.16 5.02 -17.01
#